data_c5c9fce8ad6216d1584effd3aa7cc5d6
#
_entry.id   c5c9fce8ad6216d1584effd3aa7cc5d6
#
_cell.length_a   1.000
_cell.length_b   1.000
_cell.length_c   1.000
_cell.angle_alpha   90.00
_cell.angle_beta   90.00
_cell.angle_gamma   90.00
#
_symmetry.space_group_name_H-M   'P 1'
#
loop_
_entity.id
_entity.type
_entity.pdbx_description
1 polymer ?
#
loop_
_entity_poly.entity_id
_entity_poly.type
_entity_poly.pdbx_seq_one_letter_code
_entity_poly.pdbx_strand_id
1 'polypeptide(L)'
;QVAGMVRAEAGDLVFPADQFAALPAETRRRALLAAIRWVAGGDYPPRGAAMLRLMDAVAAGQGMALSGCLFTSARGELRIGREPAAVATLATPPGEAWDNRWRLNGPQIKGLSIRATGEGGLALCPGWRDTGLPRTTLLAAPAVWDADGLVAAPLAGRPEGWTAACLRNVKQYLSCFTAH
;
A
#
# COMPACT_ATOMS: atom_id res chain seq x y z
N GLN A 1 0.99 21.67 -7.63
CA GLN A 1 0.80 21.56 -6.17
C GLN A 1 0.89 20.11 -5.68
N VAL A 2 0.15 19.14 -6.24
CA VAL A 2 0.16 17.73 -5.77
C VAL A 2 1.54 17.07 -5.87
N ALA A 3 2.29 17.36 -6.93
CA ALA A 3 3.59 16.74 -7.21
C ALA A 3 4.67 16.98 -6.12
N GLY A 4 4.62 18.12 -5.46
CA GLY A 4 5.62 18.48 -4.44
C GLY A 4 5.28 17.97 -3.04
N MET A 5 4.06 17.44 -2.82
CA MET A 5 3.62 17.04 -1.49
C MET A 5 3.47 15.52 -1.32
N VAL A 6 3.45 14.76 -2.41
CA VAL A 6 3.26 13.30 -2.35
C VAL A 6 4.60 12.57 -2.33
N ARG A 7 4.71 11.55 -1.48
CA ARG A 7 5.80 10.58 -1.52
C ARG A 7 5.25 9.15 -1.56
N ALA A 8 6.02 8.25 -2.14
CA ALA A 8 5.75 6.81 -2.05
C ALA A 8 6.66 6.21 -0.97
N GLU A 9 6.07 5.39 -0.09
CA GLU A 9 6.76 4.75 1.01
C GLU A 9 6.20 3.35 1.23
N ALA A 10 7.01 2.34 1.07
CA ALA A 10 6.63 0.92 1.24
C ALA A 10 5.35 0.54 0.47
N GLY A 11 5.19 1.06 -0.75
CA GLY A 11 4.03 0.79 -1.59
C GLY A 11 2.78 1.62 -1.28
N ASP A 12 2.85 2.54 -0.32
CA ASP A 12 1.79 3.49 -0.01
C ASP A 12 2.09 4.86 -0.62
N LEU A 13 1.06 5.67 -0.79
CA LEU A 13 1.17 7.12 -1.03
C LEU A 13 0.94 7.87 0.27
N VAL A 14 1.78 8.84 0.54
CA VAL A 14 1.73 9.65 1.77
C VAL A 14 1.71 11.12 1.42
N PHE A 15 0.77 11.86 2.02
CA PHE A 15 0.59 13.30 1.87
C PHE A 15 0.63 13.97 3.24
N PRO A 16 1.19 15.17 3.38
CA PRO A 16 0.92 16.03 4.53
C PRO A 16 -0.58 16.35 4.58
N ALA A 17 -1.23 16.02 5.70
CA ALA A 17 -2.69 16.08 5.81
C ALA A 17 -3.25 17.51 5.67
N ASP A 18 -2.54 18.49 6.25
CA ASP A 18 -2.89 19.91 6.17
C ASP A 18 -2.79 20.45 4.74
N GLN A 19 -1.71 20.13 4.04
CA GLN A 19 -1.51 20.54 2.64
C GLN A 19 -2.54 19.88 1.73
N PHE A 20 -2.85 18.59 1.97
CA PHE A 20 -3.88 17.88 1.21
C PHE A 20 -5.26 18.51 1.44
N ALA A 21 -5.60 18.85 2.68
CA ALA A 21 -6.87 19.50 3.04
C ALA A 21 -7.02 20.88 2.42
N ALA A 22 -5.91 21.62 2.23
CA ALA A 22 -5.90 22.95 1.60
C ALA A 22 -6.13 22.93 0.08
N LEU A 23 -6.06 21.75 -0.57
CA LEU A 23 -6.34 21.62 -2.01
C LEU A 23 -7.82 21.89 -2.31
N PRO A 24 -8.15 22.44 -3.50
CA PRO A 24 -9.53 22.52 -3.97
C PRO A 24 -10.22 21.16 -3.96
N ALA A 25 -11.52 21.11 -3.67
CA ALA A 25 -12.28 19.85 -3.52
C ALA A 25 -12.15 18.93 -4.75
N GLU A 26 -12.22 19.49 -5.96
CA GLU A 26 -12.06 18.71 -7.19
C GLU A 26 -10.61 18.14 -7.34
N THR A 27 -9.62 18.89 -6.93
CA THR A 27 -8.23 18.42 -6.93
C THR A 27 -8.04 17.27 -5.93
N ARG A 28 -8.61 17.37 -4.73
CA ARG A 28 -8.62 16.28 -3.75
C ARG A 28 -9.30 15.04 -4.29
N ARG A 29 -10.48 15.20 -4.90
CA ARG A 29 -11.22 14.10 -5.52
C ARG A 29 -10.40 13.38 -6.59
N ARG A 30 -9.77 14.11 -7.49
CA ARG A 30 -8.90 13.56 -8.54
C ARG A 30 -7.68 12.88 -7.96
N ALA A 31 -7.05 13.47 -6.94
CA ALA A 31 -5.89 12.89 -6.27
C ALA A 31 -6.23 11.55 -5.59
N LEU A 32 -7.38 11.45 -4.93
CA LEU A 32 -7.85 10.19 -4.32
C LEU A 32 -8.18 9.12 -5.36
N LEU A 33 -8.82 9.49 -6.47
CA LEU A 33 -9.10 8.56 -7.58
C LEU A 33 -7.82 8.02 -8.20
N ALA A 34 -6.84 8.89 -8.47
CA ALA A 34 -5.53 8.50 -8.97
C ALA A 34 -4.79 7.59 -7.97
N ALA A 35 -4.91 7.86 -6.66
CA ALA A 35 -4.32 7.05 -5.61
C ALA A 35 -4.94 5.64 -5.55
N ILE A 36 -6.27 5.52 -5.65
CA ILE A 36 -6.95 4.22 -5.73
C ILE A 36 -6.43 3.41 -6.92
N ARG A 37 -6.37 4.03 -8.09
CA ARG A 37 -5.83 3.37 -9.30
C ARG A 37 -4.37 2.95 -9.13
N TRP A 38 -3.55 3.81 -8.55
CA TRP A 38 -2.14 3.52 -8.32
C TRP A 38 -1.94 2.42 -7.27
N VAL A 39 -2.71 2.40 -6.19
CA VAL A 39 -2.58 1.40 -5.11
C VAL A 39 -3.24 0.08 -5.50
N ALA A 40 -4.50 0.09 -5.93
CA ALA A 40 -5.27 -1.13 -6.18
C ALA A 40 -5.24 -1.62 -7.63
N GLY A 41 -4.91 -0.75 -8.60
CA GLY A 41 -4.83 -1.12 -10.01
C GLY A 41 -6.16 -1.36 -10.71
N GLY A 42 -7.28 -0.97 -10.11
CA GLY A 42 -8.61 -1.16 -10.69
C GLY A 42 -8.92 -0.19 -11.84
N ASP A 43 -9.59 -0.68 -12.88
CA ASP A 43 -10.00 0.14 -14.04
C ASP A 43 -11.28 0.92 -13.78
N TYR A 44 -12.09 0.51 -12.80
CA TYR A 44 -13.36 1.14 -12.49
C TYR A 44 -13.26 2.09 -11.28
N PRO A 45 -13.59 3.37 -11.46
CA PRO A 45 -13.63 4.31 -10.35
C PRO A 45 -14.75 3.94 -9.37
N PRO A 46 -14.60 4.27 -8.07
CA PRO A 46 -15.67 4.15 -7.11
C PRO A 46 -16.91 4.93 -7.54
N ARG A 47 -18.09 4.43 -7.17
CA ARG A 47 -19.36 5.15 -7.40
C ARG A 47 -19.36 6.51 -6.67
N GLY A 48 -20.03 7.49 -7.24
CA GLY A 48 -20.03 8.87 -6.73
C GLY A 48 -20.33 8.99 -5.23
N ALA A 49 -21.36 8.26 -4.72
CA ALA A 49 -21.71 8.27 -3.30
C ALA A 49 -20.58 7.68 -2.40
N ALA A 50 -19.86 6.66 -2.85
CA ALA A 50 -18.73 6.11 -2.11
C ALA A 50 -17.55 7.09 -2.09
N MET A 51 -17.33 7.79 -3.20
CA MET A 51 -16.30 8.81 -3.29
C MET A 51 -16.58 10.02 -2.38
N LEU A 52 -17.84 10.45 -2.27
CA LEU A 52 -18.22 11.52 -1.35
C LEU A 52 -17.95 11.11 0.10
N ARG A 53 -18.39 9.92 0.51
CA ARG A 53 -18.08 9.39 1.85
C ARG A 53 -16.58 9.32 2.14
N LEU A 54 -15.78 8.93 1.15
CA LEU A 54 -14.31 8.93 1.30
C LEU A 54 -13.78 10.35 1.52
N MET A 55 -14.23 11.32 0.73
CA MET A 55 -13.80 12.71 0.88
C MET A 55 -14.17 13.27 2.26
N ASP A 56 -15.37 12.95 2.76
CA ASP A 56 -15.82 13.34 4.10
C ASP A 56 -14.98 12.67 5.20
N ALA A 57 -14.71 11.38 5.09
CA ALA A 57 -13.87 10.64 6.04
C ALA A 57 -12.44 11.20 6.08
N VAL A 58 -11.84 11.45 4.93
CA VAL A 58 -10.49 12.05 4.84
C VAL A 58 -10.47 13.45 5.43
N ALA A 59 -11.48 14.27 5.15
CA ALA A 59 -11.61 15.62 5.73
C ALA A 59 -11.76 15.59 7.26
N ALA A 60 -12.43 14.57 7.79
CA ALA A 60 -12.62 14.36 9.23
C ALA A 60 -11.40 13.64 9.90
N GLY A 61 -10.36 13.29 9.16
CA GLY A 61 -9.22 12.52 9.67
C GLY A 61 -9.58 11.08 10.07
N GLN A 62 -10.67 10.55 9.55
CA GLN A 62 -11.16 9.21 9.85
C GLN A 62 -10.59 8.19 8.87
N GLY A 63 -10.30 6.98 9.37
CA GLY A 63 -9.90 5.86 8.55
C GLY A 63 -11.07 5.30 7.74
N MET A 64 -10.79 4.89 6.48
CA MET A 64 -11.80 4.27 5.61
C MET A 64 -11.13 3.30 4.64
N ALA A 65 -11.79 2.17 4.38
CA ALA A 65 -11.42 1.27 3.27
C ALA A 65 -12.35 1.50 2.08
N LEU A 66 -11.78 1.57 0.88
CA LEU A 66 -12.54 1.70 -0.36
C LEU A 66 -11.74 1.13 -1.54
N SER A 67 -12.39 0.30 -2.37
CA SER A 67 -11.80 -0.27 -3.59
C SER A 67 -10.45 -0.96 -3.37
N GLY A 68 -10.30 -1.67 -2.26
CA GLY A 68 -9.08 -2.41 -1.91
C GLY A 68 -7.93 -1.50 -1.44
N CYS A 69 -8.22 -0.25 -1.12
CA CYS A 69 -7.31 0.70 -0.48
C CYS A 69 -7.75 0.99 0.95
N LEU A 70 -6.78 1.21 1.82
CA LEU A 70 -6.98 1.71 3.18
C LEU A 70 -6.46 3.14 3.27
N PHE A 71 -7.33 4.05 3.68
CA PHE A 71 -7.04 5.46 3.94
C PHE A 71 -6.91 5.65 5.44
N THR A 72 -5.81 6.20 5.90
CA THR A 72 -5.57 6.45 7.32
C THR A 72 -4.96 7.84 7.52
N SER A 73 -5.33 8.50 8.61
CA SER A 73 -4.77 9.79 9.01
C SER A 73 -4.12 9.63 10.37
N ALA A 74 -2.82 9.86 10.45
CA ALA A 74 -2.06 9.80 11.69
C ALA A 74 -0.84 10.71 11.62
N ARG A 75 -0.46 11.31 12.73
CA ARG A 75 0.76 12.11 12.86
C ARG A 75 0.90 13.23 11.81
N GLY A 76 -0.21 13.84 11.40
CA GLY A 76 -0.21 14.89 10.38
C GLY A 76 -0.09 14.40 8.94
N GLU A 77 -0.21 13.10 8.69
CA GLU A 77 -0.14 12.49 7.37
C GLU A 77 -1.45 11.79 6.99
N LEU A 78 -1.85 11.95 5.75
CA LEU A 78 -2.81 11.09 5.07
C LEU A 78 -2.03 10.01 4.33
N ARG A 79 -2.25 8.75 4.69
CA ARG A 79 -1.64 7.59 4.05
C ARG A 79 -2.69 6.78 3.30
N ILE A 80 -2.37 6.40 2.08
CA ILE A 80 -3.22 5.60 1.20
C ILE A 80 -2.42 4.36 0.83
N GLY A 81 -2.78 3.23 1.41
CA GLY A 81 -2.11 1.95 1.21
C GLY A 81 -3.06 0.86 0.74
N ARG A 82 -2.53 -0.33 0.56
CA ARG A 82 -3.33 -1.49 0.19
C ARG A 82 -4.12 -1.99 1.40
N GLU A 83 -5.38 -2.28 1.21
CA GLU A 83 -6.21 -2.90 2.24
C GLU A 83 -5.73 -4.33 2.50
N PRO A 84 -5.37 -4.71 3.75
CA PRO A 84 -4.86 -6.06 4.05
C PRO A 84 -5.82 -7.18 3.63
N ALA A 85 -7.13 -6.99 3.82
CA ALA A 85 -8.14 -7.98 3.41
C ALA A 85 -8.15 -8.22 1.90
N ALA A 86 -7.81 -7.21 1.09
CA ALA A 86 -7.81 -7.34 -0.37
C ALA A 86 -6.67 -8.20 -0.92
N VAL A 87 -5.62 -8.43 -0.14
CA VAL A 87 -4.45 -9.24 -0.54
C VAL A 87 -4.27 -10.51 0.28
N ALA A 88 -5.13 -10.76 1.26
CA ALA A 88 -4.98 -11.85 2.22
C ALA A 88 -4.88 -13.25 1.59
N THR A 89 -5.49 -13.45 0.43
CA THR A 89 -5.52 -14.74 -0.28
C THR A 89 -4.63 -14.80 -1.52
N LEU A 90 -3.94 -13.70 -1.85
CA LEU A 90 -3.07 -13.67 -3.02
C LEU A 90 -1.79 -14.47 -2.77
N ALA A 91 -1.42 -15.30 -3.74
CA ALA A 91 -0.17 -16.05 -3.72
C ALA A 91 0.42 -16.12 -5.14
N THR A 92 1.73 -15.92 -5.26
CA THR A 92 2.46 -16.07 -6.51
C THR A 92 3.77 -16.82 -6.27
N PRO A 93 4.35 -17.47 -7.28
CA PRO A 93 5.71 -17.98 -7.19
C PRO A 93 6.73 -16.83 -7.01
N PRO A 94 7.89 -17.09 -6.41
CA PRO A 94 9.01 -16.14 -6.41
C PRO A 94 9.41 -15.75 -7.85
N GLY A 95 9.74 -14.48 -8.05
CA GLY A 95 10.12 -13.95 -9.36
C GLY A 95 8.96 -13.37 -10.17
N GLU A 96 7.72 -13.75 -9.87
CA GLU A 96 6.53 -13.11 -10.43
C GLU A 96 6.09 -11.89 -9.62
N ALA A 97 5.34 -11.00 -10.26
CA ALA A 97 4.80 -9.82 -9.57
C ALA A 97 3.65 -10.23 -8.65
N TRP A 98 3.77 -9.96 -7.37
CA TRP A 98 2.71 -10.15 -6.40
C TRP A 98 1.85 -8.87 -6.30
N ASP A 99 0.53 -9.06 -6.28
CA ASP A 99 -0.47 -7.95 -6.29
C ASP A 99 -0.23 -6.94 -7.45
N ASN A 100 0.41 -7.36 -8.53
CA ASN A 100 0.87 -6.50 -9.63
C ASN A 100 1.70 -5.28 -9.19
N ARG A 101 2.28 -5.31 -7.99
CA ARG A 101 2.95 -4.17 -7.36
C ARG A 101 4.33 -4.49 -6.82
N TRP A 102 4.61 -5.74 -6.48
CA TRP A 102 5.82 -6.13 -5.79
C TRP A 102 6.57 -7.23 -6.51
N ARG A 103 7.87 -7.15 -6.48
CA ARG A 103 8.76 -8.25 -6.85
C ARG A 103 9.73 -8.52 -5.72
N LEU A 104 9.80 -9.78 -5.29
CA LEU A 104 10.76 -10.23 -4.29
C LEU A 104 11.88 -11.01 -4.96
N ASN A 105 13.11 -10.69 -4.58
CA ASN A 105 14.31 -11.35 -5.06
C ASN A 105 15.12 -11.90 -3.88
N GLY A 106 15.60 -13.12 -4.01
CA GLY A 106 16.35 -13.79 -2.96
C GLY A 106 16.82 -15.18 -3.36
N PRO A 107 17.16 -16.03 -2.38
CA PRO A 107 17.62 -17.39 -2.63
C PRO A 107 16.65 -18.23 -3.46
N GLN A 108 17.17 -18.94 -4.44
CA GLN A 108 16.39 -19.83 -5.32
C GLN A 108 16.14 -21.18 -4.61
N ILE A 109 15.05 -21.23 -3.82
CA ILE A 109 14.65 -22.41 -3.05
C ILE A 109 13.29 -22.88 -3.59
N LYS A 110 13.13 -24.20 -3.78
CA LYS A 110 11.87 -24.78 -4.23
C LYS A 110 10.81 -24.74 -3.11
N GLY A 111 9.55 -24.66 -3.49
CA GLY A 111 8.42 -24.73 -2.55
C GLY A 111 8.08 -23.39 -1.88
N LEU A 112 8.69 -22.29 -2.32
CA LEU A 112 8.38 -20.96 -1.81
C LEU A 112 7.20 -20.34 -2.54
N SER A 113 6.45 -19.51 -1.82
CA SER A 113 5.40 -18.65 -2.36
C SER A 113 5.48 -17.24 -1.77
N ILE A 114 5.08 -16.25 -2.56
CA ILE A 114 4.95 -14.88 -2.08
C ILE A 114 3.49 -14.68 -1.71
N ARG A 115 3.24 -14.28 -0.47
CA ARG A 115 1.92 -13.99 0.09
C ARG A 115 1.99 -12.74 0.96
N ALA A 116 0.84 -12.21 1.38
CA ALA A 116 0.80 -11.13 2.36
C ALA A 116 1.50 -11.55 3.67
N THR A 117 2.17 -10.60 4.32
CA THR A 117 2.71 -10.83 5.68
C THR A 117 1.59 -11.21 6.63
N GLY A 118 0.48 -10.46 6.61
CA GLY A 118 -0.69 -10.74 7.44
C GLY A 118 -0.39 -10.71 8.94
N GLU A 119 -1.40 -11.00 9.73
CA GLU A 119 -1.27 -11.04 11.20
C GLU A 119 -0.28 -12.11 11.67
N GLY A 120 -0.39 -13.31 11.09
CA GLY A 120 0.47 -14.44 11.45
C GLY A 120 1.94 -14.19 11.14
N GLY A 121 2.24 -13.63 9.97
CA GLY A 121 3.61 -13.28 9.59
C GLY A 121 4.17 -12.14 10.44
N LEU A 122 3.38 -11.12 10.69
CA LEU A 122 3.83 -9.97 11.49
C LEU A 122 4.12 -10.36 12.94
N ALA A 123 3.37 -11.31 13.50
CA ALA A 123 3.62 -11.86 14.84
C ALA A 123 4.99 -12.56 14.94
N LEU A 124 5.52 -13.06 13.83
CA LEU A 124 6.84 -13.68 13.73
C LEU A 124 7.97 -12.68 13.44
N CYS A 125 7.68 -11.40 13.39
CA CYS A 125 8.62 -10.30 13.15
C CYS A 125 8.65 -9.34 14.35
N PRO A 126 9.20 -9.71 15.52
CA PRO A 126 9.11 -8.90 16.73
C PRO A 126 9.71 -7.50 16.60
N GLY A 127 10.70 -7.33 15.71
CA GLY A 127 11.34 -6.04 15.41
C GLY A 127 10.61 -5.16 14.40
N TRP A 128 9.40 -5.50 13.98
CA TRP A 128 8.71 -4.73 12.93
C TRP A 128 8.52 -3.24 13.26
N ARG A 129 8.41 -2.89 14.54
CA ARG A 129 8.24 -1.49 14.99
C ARG A 129 9.46 -0.64 14.69
N ASP A 130 10.65 -1.24 14.66
CA ASP A 130 11.92 -0.54 14.38
C ASP A 130 12.03 -0.13 12.91
N THR A 131 11.20 -0.69 12.04
CA THR A 131 11.12 -0.28 10.62
C THR A 131 10.52 1.12 10.44
N GLY A 132 9.80 1.64 11.43
CA GLY A 132 9.07 2.91 11.35
C GLY A 132 7.81 2.87 10.48
N LEU A 133 7.50 1.74 9.87
CA LEU A 133 6.31 1.59 9.00
C LEU A 133 5.05 1.30 9.82
N PRO A 134 3.87 1.81 9.40
CA PRO A 134 2.61 1.49 10.05
C PRO A 134 2.30 -0.01 9.98
N ARG A 135 1.64 -0.50 11.02
CA ARG A 135 1.21 -1.90 11.09
C ARG A 135 0.37 -2.32 9.89
N THR A 136 -0.57 -1.49 9.48
CA THR A 136 -1.46 -1.77 8.32
C THR A 136 -0.70 -1.88 7.01
N THR A 137 0.34 -1.07 6.82
CA THR A 137 1.25 -1.17 5.66
C THR A 137 1.94 -2.53 5.66
N LEU A 138 2.47 -2.97 6.80
CA LEU A 138 3.17 -4.24 6.92
C LEU A 138 2.25 -5.45 6.78
N LEU A 139 1.02 -5.39 7.26
CA LEU A 139 0.03 -6.47 7.08
C LEU A 139 -0.26 -6.75 5.60
N ALA A 140 -0.29 -5.69 4.77
CA ALA A 140 -0.52 -5.78 3.33
C ALA A 140 0.77 -5.92 2.51
N ALA A 141 1.93 -5.95 3.16
CA ALA A 141 3.22 -6.09 2.49
C ALA A 141 3.50 -7.55 2.09
N PRO A 142 4.28 -7.78 1.02
CA PRO A 142 4.65 -9.13 0.60
C PRO A 142 5.67 -9.76 1.55
N ALA A 143 5.54 -11.07 1.72
CA ALA A 143 6.46 -11.91 2.47
C ALA A 143 6.67 -13.25 1.76
N VAL A 144 7.74 -13.95 2.10
CA VAL A 144 8.11 -15.25 1.56
C VAL A 144 7.68 -16.33 2.54
N TRP A 145 6.99 -17.33 2.02
CA TRP A 145 6.44 -18.45 2.79
C TRP A 145 6.83 -19.79 2.17
N ASP A 146 6.97 -20.79 3.01
CA ASP A 146 7.04 -22.20 2.60
C ASP A 146 5.91 -23.00 3.26
N ALA A 147 6.02 -24.33 3.21
CA ALA A 147 5.05 -25.24 3.83
C ALA A 147 5.05 -25.15 5.38
N ASP A 148 6.18 -24.80 5.96
CA ASP A 148 6.38 -24.77 7.41
C ASP A 148 6.07 -23.39 8.03
N GLY A 149 6.01 -22.32 7.20
CA GLY A 149 5.64 -21.00 7.69
C GLY A 149 6.35 -19.83 6.99
N LEU A 150 6.58 -18.77 7.77
CA LEU A 150 7.22 -17.55 7.30
C LEU A 150 8.73 -17.74 7.14
N VAL A 151 9.22 -17.56 5.92
CA VAL A 151 10.67 -17.60 5.59
C VAL A 151 11.29 -16.21 5.73
N ALA A 152 10.68 -15.19 5.10
CA ALA A 152 11.19 -13.82 5.12
C ALA A 152 10.05 -12.80 5.01
N ALA A 153 10.23 -11.65 5.64
CA ALA A 153 9.35 -10.48 5.52
C ALA A 153 10.24 -9.23 5.47
N PRO A 154 10.79 -8.88 4.29
CA PRO A 154 11.81 -7.84 4.17
C PRO A 154 11.36 -6.48 4.71
N LEU A 155 10.10 -6.09 4.47
CA LEU A 155 9.54 -4.81 4.95
C LEU A 155 9.25 -4.81 6.45
N ALA A 156 9.08 -5.98 7.05
CA ALA A 156 8.82 -6.13 8.48
C ALA A 156 10.11 -6.38 9.32
N GLY A 157 11.28 -6.09 8.75
CA GLY A 157 12.56 -6.22 9.46
C GLY A 157 13.10 -7.65 9.55
N ARG A 158 12.57 -8.58 8.73
CA ARG A 158 13.05 -9.97 8.64
C ARG A 158 13.44 -10.31 7.19
N PRO A 159 14.57 -9.78 6.67
CA PRO A 159 14.92 -9.92 5.26
C PRO A 159 15.42 -11.32 4.88
N GLU A 160 16.17 -12.00 5.72
CA GLU A 160 16.72 -13.37 5.50
C GLU A 160 17.30 -13.57 4.08
N GLY A 161 18.02 -12.57 3.57
CA GLY A 161 18.59 -12.57 2.22
C GLY A 161 17.62 -12.20 1.10
N TRP A 162 16.38 -11.80 1.43
CA TRP A 162 15.38 -11.34 0.46
C TRP A 162 15.27 -9.83 0.42
N THR A 163 14.97 -9.30 -0.77
CA THR A 163 14.64 -7.89 -1.00
C THR A 163 13.26 -7.79 -1.63
N ALA A 164 12.54 -6.71 -1.31
CA ALA A 164 11.24 -6.40 -1.90
C ALA A 164 11.34 -5.07 -2.65
N ALA A 165 10.98 -5.09 -3.94
CA ALA A 165 10.94 -3.90 -4.79
C ALA A 165 9.50 -3.58 -5.18
N CYS A 166 9.05 -2.35 -4.92
CA CYS A 166 7.80 -1.85 -5.42
C CYS A 166 7.96 -1.49 -6.91
N LEU A 167 7.10 -2.06 -7.75
CA LEU A 167 7.12 -1.84 -9.20
C LEU A 167 6.44 -0.52 -9.61
N ARG A 168 5.87 0.20 -8.64
CA ARG A 168 5.17 1.48 -8.85
C ARG A 168 5.91 2.62 -8.17
N ASN A 169 6.01 3.74 -8.86
CA ASN A 169 6.70 4.93 -8.38
C ASN A 169 5.78 6.17 -8.41
N VAL A 170 6.22 7.25 -7.76
CA VAL A 170 5.47 8.52 -7.69
C VAL A 170 5.20 9.12 -9.07
N LYS A 171 6.11 8.96 -10.04
CA LYS A 171 5.91 9.49 -11.40
C LYS A 171 4.69 8.86 -12.07
N GLN A 172 4.49 7.55 -11.87
CA GLN A 172 3.30 6.85 -12.38
C GLN A 172 2.02 7.36 -11.72
N TYR A 173 2.04 7.63 -10.41
CA TYR A 173 0.91 8.26 -9.73
C TYR A 173 0.58 9.62 -10.33
N LEU A 174 1.60 10.48 -10.52
CA LEU A 174 1.40 11.81 -11.10
C LEU A 174 0.87 11.73 -12.54
N SER A 175 1.30 10.75 -13.33
CA SER A 175 0.73 10.50 -14.65
C SER A 175 -0.75 10.13 -14.59
N CYS A 176 -1.15 9.27 -13.64
CA CYS A 176 -2.56 8.95 -13.41
C CYS A 176 -3.37 10.18 -12.98
N PHE A 177 -2.79 11.08 -12.19
CA PHE A 177 -3.43 12.31 -11.73
C PHE A 177 -3.64 13.32 -12.86
N THR A 178 -2.71 13.42 -13.83
CA THR A 178 -2.76 14.39 -14.94
C THR A 178 -3.57 13.91 -16.13
N ALA A 179 -3.86 12.61 -16.25
CA ALA A 179 -4.55 12.01 -17.40
C ALA A 179 -6.08 12.26 -17.44
N HIS A 180 -6.61 13.15 -16.59
CA HIS A 180 -8.05 13.47 -16.49
C HIS A 180 -8.33 14.95 -16.45
#